data_48ed9c6078c607ba54fb2e157cfb374b
#
_entry.id   48ed9c6078c607ba54fb2e157cfb374b
#
_cell.length_a   1.000
_cell.length_b   1.000
_cell.length_c   1.000
_cell.angle_alpha   90.00
_cell.angle_beta   90.00
_cell.angle_gamma   90.00
#
_symmetry.space_group_name_H-M   'P 1'
#
loop_
_entity.id
_entity.type
_entity.pdbx_description
1 polymer ?
#
loop_
_entity_poly.entity_id
_entity_poly.type
_entity_poly.pdbx_seq_one_letter_code
_entity_poly.pdbx_strand_id
1 'polypeptide(L)'
;TGFRPYTKTLDVMPQEDTVTPYYVRFLVPSRRSGIIASIAQGLAKHDISIASTYSSAHEDEEAENVQNDLVFTLHACPWGTLKTALKEIVASGCVAPHPAVFRIETFNS
;
A
#
# COMPACT_ATOMS: atom_id res chain seq x y z
N THR A 1 -25.14 8.72 1.73
CA THR A 1 -23.77 8.91 1.67
C THR A 1 -23.10 7.78 1.00
N GLY A 2 -22.16 8.08 0.30
CA GLY A 2 -21.48 7.10 -0.42
C GLY A 2 -20.83 6.08 0.44
N PHE A 3 -20.56 5.00 -0.14
CA PHE A 3 -19.86 3.96 0.50
C PHE A 3 -18.50 4.45 0.90
N ARG A 4 -18.14 4.22 2.11
CA ARG A 4 -16.87 4.61 2.56
C ARG A 4 -16.28 3.43 3.28
N PRO A 5 -15.23 2.85 2.80
CA PRO A 5 -14.66 1.74 3.49
C PRO A 5 -14.17 2.22 4.82
N TYR A 6 -14.44 1.46 5.82
CA TYR A 6 -13.99 1.78 7.12
C TYR A 6 -12.53 1.40 7.20
N THR A 7 -11.67 2.38 7.40
CA THR A 7 -10.27 2.11 7.52
C THR A 7 -9.84 2.48 8.92
N LYS A 8 -9.01 1.68 9.49
CA LYS A 8 -8.55 1.88 10.83
C LYS A 8 -7.05 1.80 10.82
N THR A 9 -6.40 2.73 11.43
CA THR A 9 -4.96 2.65 11.50
C THR A 9 -4.59 1.46 12.35
N LEU A 10 -3.48 0.87 12.07
CA LEU A 10 -3.03 -0.28 12.80
C LEU A 10 -2.24 0.14 14.01
N ASP A 11 -2.88 0.89 14.90
CA ASP A 11 -2.26 1.23 16.15
C ASP A 11 -2.09 0.01 16.99
N VAL A 12 -3.08 -0.86 16.94
CA VAL A 12 -2.96 -2.12 17.62
C VAL A 12 -2.61 -3.12 16.57
N MET A 13 -1.46 -3.72 16.69
CA MET A 13 -0.98 -4.63 15.67
C MET A 13 -1.85 -5.85 15.64
N PRO A 14 -2.35 -6.25 14.49
CA PRO A 14 -3.06 -7.50 14.39
C PRO A 14 -2.10 -8.66 14.56
N GLN A 15 -2.63 -9.81 14.81
CA GLN A 15 -1.80 -10.99 14.89
C GLN A 15 -1.27 -11.32 13.52
N GLU A 16 -0.12 -11.93 13.48
CA GLU A 16 0.54 -12.13 12.21
C GLU A 16 -0.21 -13.03 11.27
N ASP A 17 -1.05 -13.90 11.78
CA ASP A 17 -1.82 -14.79 10.94
C ASP A 17 -3.21 -14.25 10.63
N THR A 18 -3.53 -13.05 11.07
CA THR A 18 -4.81 -12.45 10.73
C THR A 18 -4.87 -12.15 9.23
N VAL A 19 -5.87 -12.65 8.55
CA VAL A 19 -6.02 -12.51 7.10
C VAL A 19 -7.15 -11.54 6.83
N THR A 20 -6.83 -10.44 6.19
CA THR A 20 -7.82 -9.41 5.90
C THR A 20 -7.31 -8.56 4.76
N PRO A 21 -8.17 -7.84 4.05
CA PRO A 21 -7.70 -6.91 3.04
C PRO A 21 -7.06 -5.70 3.67
N TYR A 22 -6.12 -5.11 2.95
CA TYR A 22 -5.41 -3.94 3.42
C TYR A 22 -5.36 -2.87 2.34
N TYR A 23 -5.19 -1.66 2.79
CA TYR A 23 -5.01 -0.48 1.97
C TYR A 23 -3.66 0.05 2.38
N VAL A 24 -2.76 0.22 1.45
CA VAL A 24 -1.41 0.68 1.75
C VAL A 24 -1.12 1.90 0.91
N ARG A 25 -0.66 2.96 1.55
CA ARG A 25 -0.29 4.16 0.85
C ARG A 25 1.20 4.37 0.98
N PHE A 26 1.86 4.47 -0.14
CA PHE A 26 3.29 4.75 -0.19
C PHE A 26 3.51 6.16 -0.67
N LEU A 27 4.48 6.82 -0.11
CA LEU A 27 4.93 8.09 -0.63
C LEU A 27 6.16 7.82 -1.47
N VAL A 28 6.14 8.30 -2.69
CA VAL A 28 7.26 8.08 -3.58
C VAL A 28 7.87 9.41 -3.96
N PRO A 29 9.18 9.49 -4.03
CA PRO A 29 9.82 10.79 -4.26
C PRO A 29 9.71 11.28 -5.69
N SER A 30 9.40 10.42 -6.64
CA SER A 30 9.27 10.89 -8.00
C SER A 30 8.37 9.94 -8.74
N ARG A 31 7.87 10.40 -9.85
CA ARG A 31 6.99 9.60 -10.68
C ARG A 31 7.83 8.80 -11.63
N ARG A 32 8.14 7.60 -11.25
CA ARG A 32 8.85 6.71 -12.15
C ARG A 32 7.98 5.51 -12.36
N SER A 33 7.78 5.18 -13.61
CA SER A 33 6.94 4.05 -13.93
C SER A 33 7.48 2.78 -13.31
N GLY A 34 8.77 2.69 -13.13
CA GLY A 34 9.34 1.50 -12.55
C GLY A 34 9.00 1.29 -11.09
N ILE A 35 8.60 2.35 -10.38
CA ILE A 35 8.31 2.22 -8.97
C ILE A 35 7.07 1.36 -8.74
N ILE A 36 6.04 1.56 -9.55
CA ILE A 36 4.84 0.76 -9.41
C ILE A 36 5.17 -0.70 -9.66
N ALA A 37 5.97 -0.96 -10.68
CA ALA A 37 6.36 -2.32 -10.99
C ALA A 37 7.19 -2.93 -9.86
N SER A 38 8.07 -2.15 -9.26
CA SER A 38 8.88 -2.64 -8.15
C SER A 38 8.05 -3.00 -6.95
N ILE A 39 7.07 -2.15 -6.62
CA ILE A 39 6.20 -2.44 -5.50
C ILE A 39 5.36 -3.67 -5.80
N ALA A 40 4.83 -3.74 -7.01
CA ALA A 40 4.00 -4.88 -7.38
C ALA A 40 4.79 -6.18 -7.32
N GLN A 41 6.03 -6.15 -7.75
CA GLN A 41 6.88 -7.31 -7.67
C GLN A 41 7.17 -7.69 -6.24
N GLY A 42 7.42 -6.71 -5.39
CA GLY A 42 7.67 -6.99 -3.98
C GLY A 42 6.48 -7.63 -3.30
N LEU A 43 5.27 -7.21 -3.67
CA LEU A 43 4.08 -7.82 -3.13
C LEU A 43 3.86 -9.21 -3.69
N ALA A 44 4.04 -9.35 -4.99
CA ALA A 44 3.81 -10.64 -5.64
C ALA A 44 4.78 -11.71 -5.15
N LYS A 45 5.98 -11.31 -4.79
CA LYS A 45 6.97 -12.22 -4.28
C LYS A 45 6.48 -12.92 -3.03
N HIS A 46 5.60 -12.28 -2.29
CA HIS A 46 5.03 -12.84 -1.08
C HIS A 46 3.58 -13.27 -1.27
N ASP A 47 3.19 -13.47 -2.52
CA ASP A 47 1.87 -13.97 -2.86
C ASP A 47 0.75 -13.03 -2.44
N ILE A 48 1.01 -11.75 -2.41
CA ILE A 48 0.01 -10.76 -2.07
C ILE A 48 -0.58 -10.24 -3.36
N SER A 49 -1.89 -10.36 -3.52
CA SER A 49 -2.58 -9.94 -4.73
C SER A 49 -3.09 -8.53 -4.59
N ILE A 50 -2.92 -7.75 -5.64
CA ILE A 50 -3.34 -6.36 -5.65
C ILE A 50 -4.73 -6.28 -6.25
N ALA A 51 -5.66 -5.67 -5.53
CA ALA A 51 -7.00 -5.46 -6.03
C ALA A 51 -7.11 -4.21 -6.87
N SER A 52 -6.46 -3.14 -6.47
CA SER A 52 -6.47 -1.92 -7.25
C SER A 52 -5.26 -1.08 -6.91
N THR A 53 -4.90 -0.20 -7.82
CA THR A 53 -3.79 0.73 -7.66
C THR A 53 -4.26 2.10 -8.10
N TYR A 54 -3.93 3.13 -7.40
CA TYR A 54 -4.32 4.44 -7.63
C TYR A 54 -3.19 5.36 -7.36
N SER A 55 -3.03 6.37 -8.10
CA SER A 55 -1.98 7.35 -7.94
C SER A 55 -2.63 8.70 -7.89
N SER A 56 -2.28 9.50 -6.93
CA SER A 56 -2.79 10.84 -6.88
C SER A 56 -1.80 11.79 -7.50
N ALA A 57 -1.20 11.41 -8.58
CA ALA A 57 -0.24 12.26 -9.24
C ALA A 57 -0.91 13.47 -9.80
N HIS A 58 -0.37 14.61 -9.53
CA HIS A 58 -0.79 15.81 -10.18
C HIS A 58 -0.11 15.89 -11.51
N GLU A 59 -0.75 16.54 -12.42
CA GLU A 59 -0.20 16.63 -13.72
C GLU A 59 0.90 17.61 -13.85
N ASP A 60 1.23 18.34 -12.83
CA ASP A 60 2.31 19.25 -12.90
C ASP A 60 3.56 18.49 -12.85
N GLU A 61 4.03 18.09 -13.97
CA GLU A 61 5.20 17.32 -14.04
C GLU A 61 6.43 18.09 -13.87
N GLU A 62 6.33 19.41 -13.77
CA GLU A 62 7.50 20.20 -13.67
C GLU A 62 8.05 20.28 -12.30
N ALA A 63 7.28 19.93 -11.31
CA ALA A 63 7.77 20.04 -9.96
C ALA A 63 8.61 18.84 -9.67
N GLU A 64 9.88 19.01 -9.56
CA GLU A 64 10.76 17.91 -9.39
C GLU A 64 10.73 17.32 -8.05
N ASN A 65 10.21 18.01 -7.06
CA ASN A 65 10.23 17.52 -5.71
C ASN A 65 8.87 17.16 -5.20
N VAL A 66 7.94 16.87 -6.08
CA VAL A 66 6.61 16.53 -5.64
C VAL A 66 6.59 15.10 -5.20
N GLN A 67 6.17 14.86 -4.00
CA GLN A 67 5.94 13.52 -3.54
C GLN A 67 4.59 13.08 -4.02
N ASN A 68 4.52 11.91 -4.55
CA ASN A 68 3.28 11.35 -5.04
C ASN A 68 2.84 10.24 -4.13
N ASP A 69 1.54 10.13 -3.95
CA ASP A 69 0.97 9.03 -3.19
C ASP A 69 0.63 7.91 -4.15
N LEU A 70 1.06 6.73 -3.82
CA LEU A 70 0.63 5.54 -4.53
C LEU A 70 -0.15 4.70 -3.55
N VAL A 71 -1.37 4.38 -3.91
CA VAL A 71 -2.24 3.63 -3.03
C VAL A 71 -2.52 2.28 -3.66
N PHE A 72 -2.35 1.24 -2.88
CA PHE A 72 -2.64 -0.11 -3.32
C PHE A 72 -3.68 -0.69 -2.40
N THR A 73 -4.74 -1.21 -2.98
CA THR A 73 -5.71 -1.98 -2.22
C THR A 73 -5.37 -3.45 -2.45
N LEU A 74 -5.24 -4.20 -1.41
CA LEU A 74 -4.78 -5.58 -1.50
C LEU A 74 -5.90 -6.51 -1.14
N HIS A 75 -5.93 -7.65 -1.80
CA HIS A 75 -6.84 -8.72 -1.38
C HIS A 75 -6.39 -9.23 -0.03
N ALA A 76 -7.23 -9.98 0.63
CA ALA A 76 -6.94 -10.46 1.96
C ALA A 76 -5.63 -11.22 1.99
N CYS A 77 -4.82 -10.92 2.97
CA CYS A 77 -3.53 -11.58 3.14
C CYS A 77 -3.16 -11.55 4.61
N PRO A 78 -2.24 -12.43 5.04
CA PRO A 78 -1.82 -12.42 6.44
C PRO A 78 -1.00 -11.19 6.74
N TRP A 79 -1.18 -10.65 7.93
CA TRP A 79 -0.48 -9.45 8.33
C TRP A 79 1.04 -9.67 8.35
N GLY A 80 1.48 -10.81 8.86
CA GLY A 80 2.91 -11.06 8.91
C GLY A 80 3.56 -11.08 7.55
N THR A 81 2.84 -11.62 6.56
CA THR A 81 3.33 -11.65 5.19
C THR A 81 3.43 -10.23 4.63
N LEU A 82 2.39 -9.44 4.86
CA LEU A 82 2.41 -8.07 4.37
C LEU A 82 3.51 -7.26 5.05
N LYS A 83 3.68 -7.44 6.34
CA LYS A 83 4.70 -6.72 7.07
C LYS A 83 6.08 -7.01 6.51
N THR A 84 6.36 -8.27 6.20
CA THR A 84 7.65 -8.66 5.63
C THR A 84 7.83 -8.04 4.25
N ALA A 85 6.79 -8.10 3.43
CA ALA A 85 6.87 -7.51 2.09
C ALA A 85 7.12 -6.01 2.16
N LEU A 86 6.45 -5.32 3.07
CA LEU A 86 6.62 -3.88 3.19
C LEU A 86 8.02 -3.52 3.66
N LYS A 87 8.59 -4.29 4.55
CA LYS A 87 9.96 -4.04 4.97
C LYS A 87 10.92 -4.15 3.80
N GLU A 88 10.71 -5.11 2.95
CA GLU A 88 11.59 -5.29 1.80
C GLU A 88 11.42 -4.16 0.80
N ILE A 89 10.19 -3.73 0.58
CA ILE A 89 9.94 -2.65 -0.36
C ILE A 89 10.57 -1.36 0.14
N VAL A 90 10.44 -1.07 1.42
CA VAL A 90 11.04 0.13 1.98
C VAL A 90 12.56 0.03 1.93
N ALA A 91 13.10 -1.14 2.20
CA ALA A 91 14.55 -1.31 2.20
C ALA A 91 15.15 -1.12 0.82
N SER A 92 14.35 -1.32 -0.22
CA SER A 92 14.85 -1.13 -1.58
C SER A 92 15.05 0.34 -1.91
N GLY A 93 14.48 1.23 -1.14
CA GLY A 93 14.70 2.67 -1.33
C GLY A 93 13.80 3.32 -2.33
N CYS A 94 12.86 2.62 -2.92
CA CYS A 94 12.01 3.22 -3.93
C CYS A 94 10.82 3.96 -3.35
N VAL A 95 10.56 3.82 -2.06
CA VAL A 95 9.46 4.53 -1.41
C VAL A 95 9.97 5.11 -0.11
N ALA A 96 9.24 6.09 0.40
CA ALA A 96 9.59 6.66 1.68
C ALA A 96 9.35 5.64 2.79
N PRO A 97 10.08 5.73 3.88
CA PRO A 97 9.86 4.82 5.00
C PRO A 97 8.50 5.05 5.62
N HIS A 98 8.01 4.06 6.29
CA HIS A 98 6.75 4.11 7.04
C HIS A 98 5.53 4.34 6.16
N PRO A 99 5.26 3.41 5.25
CA PRO A 99 4.02 3.52 4.48
C PRO A 99 2.82 3.42 5.42
N ALA A 100 1.75 4.08 5.05
CA ALA A 100 0.54 4.03 5.85
C ALA A 100 -0.25 2.78 5.50
N VAL A 101 -0.63 2.02 6.51
CA VAL A 101 -1.33 0.77 6.30
C VAL A 101 -2.62 0.80 7.09
N PHE A 102 -3.71 0.46 6.42
CA PHE A 102 -5.01 0.44 7.04
C PHE A 102 -5.67 -0.89 6.76
N ARG A 103 -6.33 -1.42 7.75
CA ARG A 103 -7.09 -2.64 7.56
C ARG A 103 -8.47 -2.26 7.03
N ILE A 104 -8.92 -2.95 6.02
CA ILE A 104 -10.22 -2.69 5.44
C ILE A 104 -11.20 -3.65 6.09
N GLU A 105 -12.23 -3.10 6.69
CA GLU A 105 -13.29 -3.91 7.25
C GLU A 105 -14.46 -3.83 6.35
N THR A 106 -14.96 -4.97 5.94
CA THR A 106 -16.13 -4.98 5.12
C THR A 106 -17.27 -5.47 5.97
N PHE A 107 -18.38 -4.79 5.87
CA PHE A 107 -19.56 -5.21 6.58
C PHE A 107 -20.43 -5.98 5.64
N ASN A 108 -20.74 -7.17 6.04
CA ASN A 108 -21.69 -7.94 5.29
C ASN A 108 -23.03 -7.65 5.82
N SER A 109 -23.78 -6.98 5.11
CA SER A 109 -25.11 -6.72 5.60
C SER A 109 -26.09 -7.69 5.03
#